data_eaf4e8b711375aeac682b84c815d709e
#
_entry.id   eaf4e8b711375aeac682b84c815d709e
#
_cell.length_a   1.000
_cell.length_b   1.000
_cell.length_c   1.000
_cell.angle_alpha   90.00
_cell.angle_beta   90.00
_cell.angle_gamma   90.00
#
_symmetry.space_group_name_H-M   'P 1'
#
loop_
_entity.id
_entity.type
_entity.pdbx_description
1 polymer ?
#
loop_
_entity_poly.entity_id
_entity_poly.type
_entity_poly.pdbx_seq_one_letter_code
_entity_poly.pdbx_strand_id
1 'polypeptide(L)'
;MRIICICLLCLLSYFSLSAQNFGGNPSSVKWKQVNTDKARVIFPTGLDSQAKRMAGIMKLLGDTTSQTIGGQQRKWNIILQNQLTIPNAYVRLAPLMSELYMTPSQDNFSTGSLRWDDNLIIHENRHMQQFSNFNKGFTKVFSFLLGQEGQLLANGMTVPDYFFEGDAVWQETLVSAQGRGRMPSFYNGFKSLWLGNKNYSWMKLRNGSYKDFTPDHYALGYQLIAYGNEKYGADFWS
;
A
#
# COMPACT_ATOMS: atom_id res chain seq x y z
N MET A 1 -31.30 -13.32 34.40
CA MET A 1 -30.95 -12.58 33.17
C MET A 1 -29.46 -12.61 32.83
N ARG A 2 -28.51 -12.23 33.69
CA ARG A 2 -27.08 -12.20 33.37
C ARG A 2 -26.49 -13.56 32.92
N ILE A 3 -26.87 -14.64 33.57
CA ILE A 3 -26.39 -16.01 33.25
C ILE A 3 -26.92 -16.46 31.87
N ILE A 4 -28.17 -16.13 31.55
CA ILE A 4 -28.79 -16.45 30.25
C ILE A 4 -28.05 -15.72 29.11
N CYS A 5 -27.66 -14.45 29.33
CA CYS A 5 -26.89 -13.69 28.34
C CYS A 5 -25.49 -14.28 28.13
N ILE A 6 -24.82 -14.75 29.19
CA ILE A 6 -23.50 -15.40 29.08
C ILE A 6 -23.62 -16.73 28.34
N CYS A 7 -24.63 -17.54 28.63
CA CYS A 7 -24.87 -18.79 27.90
C CYS A 7 -25.22 -18.57 26.43
N LEU A 8 -25.98 -17.52 26.10
CA LEU A 8 -26.26 -17.14 24.69
C LEU A 8 -25.00 -16.67 23.96
N LEU A 9 -24.13 -15.89 24.61
CA LEU A 9 -22.83 -15.49 24.05
C LEU A 9 -21.90 -16.68 23.82
N CYS A 10 -21.85 -17.63 24.75
CA CYS A 10 -21.07 -18.86 24.58
C CYS A 10 -21.64 -19.77 23.47
N LEU A 11 -22.96 -19.82 23.29
CA LEU A 11 -23.58 -20.58 22.20
C LEU A 11 -23.29 -19.95 20.81
N LEU A 12 -23.24 -18.61 20.72
CA LEU A 12 -22.90 -17.90 19.48
C LEU A 12 -21.43 -18.10 19.07
N SER A 13 -20.53 -18.41 20.02
CA SER A 13 -19.13 -18.72 19.70
C SER A 13 -18.90 -20.13 19.14
N TYR A 14 -19.89 -21.00 19.14
CA TYR A 14 -19.82 -22.36 18.55
C TYR A 14 -20.16 -22.40 17.04
N PHE A 15 -20.61 -21.31 16.44
CA PHE A 15 -20.73 -21.27 15.00
C PHE A 15 -19.34 -21.19 14.37
N SER A 16 -18.90 -22.28 13.78
CA SER A 16 -17.71 -22.30 12.91
C SER A 16 -17.97 -21.34 11.75
N LEU A 17 -17.48 -20.12 11.85
CA LEU A 17 -17.44 -19.19 10.73
C LEU A 17 -16.46 -19.80 9.72
N SER A 18 -16.95 -20.46 8.69
CA SER A 18 -16.17 -20.76 7.49
C SER A 18 -15.85 -19.44 6.85
N ALA A 19 -14.72 -18.85 7.21
CA ALA A 19 -14.18 -17.74 6.45
C ALA A 19 -13.94 -18.23 5.03
N GLN A 20 -14.48 -17.51 4.04
CA GLN A 20 -14.20 -17.81 2.64
C GLN A 20 -12.69 -17.88 2.47
N ASN A 21 -12.17 -18.97 1.93
CA ASN A 21 -10.78 -19.09 1.52
C ASN A 21 -10.56 -18.19 0.29
N PHE A 22 -10.34 -16.89 0.53
CA PHE A 22 -9.88 -16.00 -0.52
C PHE A 22 -8.43 -16.37 -0.86
N GLY A 23 -8.15 -16.66 -2.13
CA GLY A 23 -6.81 -16.87 -2.63
C GLY A 23 -6.23 -18.25 -2.38
N GLY A 24 -7.07 -19.28 -2.29
CA GLY A 24 -6.59 -20.67 -2.29
C GLY A 24 -5.89 -21.00 -3.60
N ASN A 25 -4.56 -21.13 -3.57
CA ASN A 25 -3.82 -21.62 -4.72
C ASN A 25 -4.02 -23.14 -4.88
N PRO A 26 -4.09 -23.66 -6.11
CA PRO A 26 -4.14 -25.11 -6.34
C PRO A 26 -2.96 -25.80 -5.65
N SER A 27 -3.19 -26.97 -5.07
CA SER A 27 -2.13 -27.75 -4.40
C SER A 27 -0.99 -28.20 -5.34
N SER A 28 -1.24 -28.16 -6.65
CA SER A 28 -0.25 -28.45 -7.70
C SER A 28 0.78 -27.32 -7.90
N VAL A 29 0.53 -26.11 -7.39
CA VAL A 29 1.47 -24.99 -7.51
C VAL A 29 2.72 -25.27 -6.69
N LYS A 30 3.86 -25.27 -7.36
CA LYS A 30 5.17 -25.43 -6.72
C LYS A 30 5.79 -24.05 -6.45
N TRP A 31 6.09 -23.80 -5.21
CA TRP A 31 6.62 -22.53 -4.73
C TRP A 31 8.15 -22.55 -4.60
N LYS A 32 8.75 -21.43 -4.95
CA LYS A 32 10.17 -21.12 -4.76
C LYS A 32 10.32 -19.84 -3.96
N GLN A 33 11.53 -19.54 -3.50
CA GLN A 33 11.83 -18.26 -2.85
C GLN A 33 13.21 -17.73 -3.21
N VAL A 34 13.33 -16.39 -3.20
CA VAL A 34 14.58 -15.64 -3.24
C VAL A 34 14.65 -14.79 -1.97
N ASN A 35 15.80 -14.80 -1.30
CA ASN A 35 16.02 -14.04 -0.08
C ASN A 35 17.08 -12.97 -0.29
N THR A 36 16.79 -11.78 0.23
CA THR A 36 17.74 -10.67 0.42
C THR A 36 17.69 -10.21 1.89
N ASP A 37 18.47 -9.23 2.24
CA ASP A 37 18.40 -8.56 3.55
C ASP A 37 17.07 -7.81 3.75
N LYS A 38 16.46 -7.27 2.66
CA LYS A 38 15.23 -6.47 2.69
C LYS A 38 13.96 -7.27 2.39
N ALA A 39 14.06 -8.40 1.70
CA ALA A 39 12.90 -9.16 1.26
C ALA A 39 13.09 -10.67 1.25
N ARG A 40 11.99 -11.39 1.46
CA ARG A 40 11.80 -12.77 1.06
C ARG A 40 10.71 -12.79 -0.01
N VAL A 41 11.09 -13.00 -1.26
CA VAL A 41 10.14 -13.10 -2.38
C VAL A 41 9.80 -14.56 -2.60
N ILE A 42 8.52 -14.89 -2.41
CA ILE A 42 7.93 -16.22 -2.57
C ILE A 42 7.11 -16.21 -3.86
N PHE A 43 7.33 -17.17 -4.73
CA PHE A 43 6.73 -17.15 -6.06
C PHE A 43 6.50 -18.57 -6.61
N PRO A 44 5.49 -18.77 -7.48
CA PRO A 44 5.30 -20.02 -8.17
C PRO A 44 6.38 -20.23 -9.24
N THR A 45 6.68 -21.48 -9.53
CA THR A 45 7.61 -21.87 -10.60
C THR A 45 7.26 -21.16 -11.91
N GLY A 46 8.25 -20.60 -12.59
CA GLY A 46 8.09 -19.83 -13.82
C GLY A 46 8.23 -18.32 -13.65
N LEU A 47 8.18 -17.79 -12.42
CA LEU A 47 8.38 -16.36 -12.13
C LEU A 47 9.79 -16.03 -11.61
N ASP A 48 10.77 -16.86 -11.89
CA ASP A 48 12.13 -16.72 -11.35
C ASP A 48 12.79 -15.36 -11.74
N SER A 49 12.57 -14.91 -12.98
CA SER A 49 13.09 -13.63 -13.47
C SER A 49 12.45 -12.44 -12.78
N GLN A 50 11.12 -12.43 -12.69
CA GLN A 50 10.35 -11.38 -12.02
C GLN A 50 10.71 -11.29 -10.52
N ALA A 51 10.79 -12.42 -9.86
CA ALA A 51 11.14 -12.49 -8.44
C ALA A 51 12.54 -11.93 -8.15
N LYS A 52 13.53 -12.28 -8.96
CA LYS A 52 14.90 -11.74 -8.84
C LYS A 52 14.93 -10.24 -9.12
N ARG A 53 14.21 -9.78 -10.14
CA ARG A 53 14.12 -8.35 -10.47
C ARG A 53 13.49 -7.56 -9.33
N MET A 54 12.35 -7.99 -8.80
CA MET A 54 11.66 -7.34 -7.68
C MET A 54 12.53 -7.31 -6.43
N ALA A 55 13.22 -8.41 -6.11
CA ALA A 55 14.15 -8.46 -5.00
C ALA A 55 15.31 -7.46 -5.15
N GLY A 56 15.80 -7.28 -6.37
CA GLY A 56 16.83 -6.28 -6.70
C GLY A 56 16.34 -4.84 -6.55
N ILE A 57 15.13 -4.54 -7.06
CA ILE A 57 14.49 -3.23 -6.92
C ILE A 57 14.26 -2.90 -5.43
N MET A 58 13.71 -3.85 -4.65
CA MET A 58 13.51 -3.64 -3.22
C MET A 58 14.81 -3.33 -2.46
N LYS A 59 15.89 -4.02 -2.80
CA LYS A 59 17.20 -3.73 -2.20
C LYS A 59 17.64 -2.30 -2.53
N LEU A 60 17.59 -1.92 -3.81
CA LEU A 60 17.98 -0.59 -4.27
C LEU A 60 17.13 0.51 -3.59
N LEU A 61 15.82 0.36 -3.58
CA LEU A 61 14.92 1.34 -2.95
C LEU A 61 15.10 1.40 -1.44
N GLY A 62 15.33 0.26 -0.78
CA GLY A 62 15.62 0.23 0.65
C GLY A 62 16.88 1.01 1.03
N ASP A 63 17.88 0.98 0.16
CA ASP A 63 19.15 1.68 0.38
C ASP A 63 19.09 3.17 0.00
N THR A 64 18.20 3.58 -0.91
CA THR A 64 18.19 4.94 -1.49
C THR A 64 17.02 5.81 -1.04
N THR A 65 15.84 5.27 -0.85
CA THR A 65 14.62 6.06 -0.64
C THR A 65 14.03 5.98 0.77
N SER A 66 14.50 5.08 1.62
CA SER A 66 14.01 4.96 2.99
C SER A 66 14.26 6.23 3.83
N GLN A 67 15.30 6.97 3.52
CA GLN A 67 15.70 8.20 4.22
C GLN A 67 14.57 9.26 4.23
N THR A 68 13.82 9.37 3.14
CA THR A 68 12.73 10.35 2.99
C THR A 68 11.49 10.05 3.85
N ILE A 69 11.49 8.97 4.64
CA ILE A 69 10.38 8.58 5.53
C ILE A 69 10.86 8.05 6.88
N GLY A 70 12.12 8.23 7.24
CA GLY A 70 12.66 7.88 8.56
C GLY A 70 13.78 6.83 8.56
N GLY A 71 14.25 6.37 7.42
CA GLY A 71 15.50 5.61 7.27
C GLY A 71 15.42 4.11 7.57
N GLN A 72 14.28 3.58 7.99
CA GLN A 72 14.15 2.15 8.31
C GLN A 72 13.40 1.38 7.22
N GLN A 73 13.88 0.16 6.96
CA GLN A 73 13.14 -0.83 6.18
C GLN A 73 13.31 -2.21 6.80
N ARG A 74 12.21 -2.76 7.31
CA ARG A 74 12.16 -4.14 7.80
C ARG A 74 12.26 -5.11 6.63
N LYS A 75 12.60 -6.36 6.92
CA LYS A 75 12.51 -7.44 5.95
C LYS A 75 11.05 -7.87 5.78
N TRP A 76 10.57 -7.87 4.53
CA TRP A 76 9.19 -8.19 4.18
C TRP A 76 9.07 -9.52 3.45
N ASN A 77 7.95 -10.22 3.67
CA ASN A 77 7.55 -11.35 2.84
C ASN A 77 6.73 -10.81 1.66
N ILE A 78 7.14 -11.13 0.45
CA ILE A 78 6.47 -10.73 -0.79
C ILE A 78 6.02 -11.99 -1.50
N ILE A 79 4.74 -12.09 -1.79
CA ILE A 79 4.15 -13.24 -2.48
C ILE A 79 3.76 -12.79 -3.87
N LEU A 80 4.29 -13.45 -4.90
CA LEU A 80 3.88 -13.22 -6.28
C LEU A 80 2.77 -14.20 -6.64
N GLN A 81 1.66 -13.66 -7.16
CA GLN A 81 0.49 -14.45 -7.55
C GLN A 81 0.28 -14.38 -9.06
N ASN A 82 0.21 -15.54 -9.72
CA ASN A 82 -0.09 -15.65 -11.16
C ASN A 82 -1.35 -16.46 -11.46
N GLN A 83 -2.16 -16.75 -10.44
CA GLN A 83 -3.41 -17.51 -10.57
C GLN A 83 -4.66 -16.61 -10.58
N LEU A 84 -4.46 -15.29 -10.54
CA LEU A 84 -5.54 -14.30 -10.48
C LEU A 84 -5.59 -13.49 -11.76
N THR A 85 -6.79 -13.08 -12.14
CA THR A 85 -7.05 -12.23 -13.32
C THR A 85 -7.15 -10.75 -12.99
N ILE A 86 -7.18 -10.41 -11.69
CA ILE A 86 -7.30 -9.03 -11.22
C ILE A 86 -5.91 -8.40 -11.14
N PRO A 87 -5.67 -7.25 -11.81
CA PRO A 87 -4.44 -6.50 -11.66
C PRO A 87 -4.47 -5.70 -10.35
N ASN A 88 -3.74 -6.15 -9.35
CA ASN A 88 -3.68 -5.47 -8.05
C ASN A 88 -2.42 -5.85 -7.27
N ALA A 89 -2.18 -5.12 -6.18
CA ALA A 89 -1.24 -5.45 -5.13
C ALA A 89 -1.72 -4.89 -3.81
N TYR A 90 -1.19 -5.37 -2.71
CA TYR A 90 -1.39 -4.78 -1.40
C TYR A 90 -0.27 -5.11 -0.43
N VAL A 91 -0.08 -4.24 0.55
CA VAL A 91 0.74 -4.48 1.73
C VAL A 91 -0.15 -4.71 2.93
N ARG A 92 0.16 -5.73 3.71
CA ARG A 92 -0.48 -6.04 4.97
C ARG A 92 0.55 -5.96 6.10
N LEU A 93 0.23 -5.19 7.12
CA LEU A 93 1.10 -5.09 8.31
C LEU A 93 0.93 -6.29 9.24
N ALA A 94 -0.27 -6.86 9.30
CA ALA A 94 -0.61 -7.99 10.15
C ALA A 94 -1.25 -9.15 9.35
N PRO A 95 -0.52 -10.22 9.02
CA PRO A 95 0.94 -10.39 9.15
C PRO A 95 1.74 -9.52 8.16
N LEU A 96 3.02 -9.31 8.49
CA LEU A 96 3.94 -8.48 7.70
C LEU A 96 4.23 -9.12 6.33
N MET A 97 3.42 -8.79 5.34
CA MET A 97 3.50 -9.35 3.98
C MET A 97 2.96 -8.39 2.92
N SER A 98 3.35 -8.63 1.68
CA SER A 98 2.76 -8.03 0.49
C SER A 98 2.41 -9.12 -0.51
N GLU A 99 1.31 -8.94 -1.20
CA GLU A 99 0.89 -9.80 -2.32
C GLU A 99 0.83 -8.98 -3.60
N LEU A 100 1.50 -9.45 -4.64
CA LEU A 100 1.62 -8.79 -5.93
C LEU A 100 1.04 -9.70 -7.01
N TYR A 101 0.01 -9.23 -7.72
CA TYR A 101 -0.65 -9.99 -8.77
C TYR A 101 0.03 -9.72 -10.11
N MET A 102 0.55 -10.77 -10.71
CA MET A 102 1.40 -10.67 -11.91
C MET A 102 0.61 -10.46 -13.20
N THR A 103 -0.72 -10.53 -13.16
CA THR A 103 -1.58 -10.15 -14.29
C THR A 103 -1.52 -8.64 -14.48
N PRO A 104 -1.02 -8.13 -15.63
CA PRO A 104 -0.85 -6.70 -15.82
C PRO A 104 -2.19 -5.97 -15.97
N SER A 105 -2.22 -4.72 -15.50
CA SER A 105 -3.34 -3.82 -15.80
C SER A 105 -3.43 -3.57 -17.29
N GLN A 106 -4.66 -3.53 -17.80
CA GLN A 106 -4.96 -3.16 -19.18
C GLN A 106 -5.15 -1.65 -19.35
N ASP A 107 -5.17 -0.91 -18.24
CA ASP A 107 -5.37 0.54 -18.23
C ASP A 107 -4.03 1.28 -18.04
N ASN A 108 -3.41 1.61 -19.18
CA ASN A 108 -2.18 2.41 -19.20
C ASN A 108 -2.43 3.91 -18.97
N PHE A 109 -3.69 4.38 -19.01
CA PHE A 109 -4.01 5.79 -18.77
C PHE A 109 -3.94 6.15 -17.28
N SER A 110 -4.15 5.18 -16.40
CA SER A 110 -4.10 5.39 -14.95
C SER A 110 -2.76 5.02 -14.32
N THR A 111 -2.00 4.10 -14.92
CA THR A 111 -0.76 3.55 -14.34
C THR A 111 0.53 3.89 -15.10
N GLY A 112 0.42 4.52 -16.29
CA GLY A 112 1.56 4.87 -17.14
C GLY A 112 2.16 3.66 -17.86
N SER A 113 3.36 3.85 -18.42
CA SER A 113 4.04 2.86 -19.26
C SER A 113 5.17 2.09 -18.54
N LEU A 114 5.24 2.16 -17.22
CA LEU A 114 6.12 1.28 -16.46
C LEU A 114 5.72 -0.18 -16.65
N ARG A 115 6.70 -1.08 -16.64
CA ARG A 115 6.38 -2.50 -16.52
C ARG A 115 5.51 -2.71 -15.28
N TRP A 116 4.51 -3.56 -15.41
CA TRP A 116 3.56 -3.83 -14.34
C TRP A 116 4.23 -4.27 -13.03
N ASP A 117 5.15 -5.23 -13.12
CA ASP A 117 5.90 -5.74 -11.99
C ASP A 117 6.79 -4.67 -11.31
N ASP A 118 7.43 -3.79 -12.10
CA ASP A 118 8.22 -2.69 -11.56
C ASP A 118 7.32 -1.65 -10.88
N ASN A 119 6.19 -1.31 -11.49
CA ASN A 119 5.24 -0.35 -10.90
C ASN A 119 4.72 -0.85 -9.55
N LEU A 120 4.30 -2.12 -9.48
CA LEU A 120 3.83 -2.72 -8.24
C LEU A 120 4.89 -2.65 -7.13
N ILE A 121 6.10 -3.14 -7.41
CA ILE A 121 7.12 -3.22 -6.36
C ILE A 121 7.62 -1.84 -5.91
N ILE A 122 7.64 -0.84 -6.79
CA ILE A 122 7.99 0.53 -6.42
C ILE A 122 6.95 1.11 -5.47
N HIS A 123 5.66 0.96 -5.80
CA HIS A 123 4.56 1.46 -5.01
C HIS A 123 4.48 0.75 -3.65
N GLU A 124 4.38 -0.56 -3.66
CA GLU A 124 4.22 -1.37 -2.44
C GLU A 124 5.44 -1.28 -1.51
N ASN A 125 6.65 -1.13 -2.07
CA ASN A 125 7.84 -0.91 -1.25
C ASN A 125 7.72 0.37 -0.42
N ARG A 126 7.07 1.41 -0.94
CA ARG A 126 6.86 2.63 -0.15
C ARG A 126 5.97 2.40 1.05
N HIS A 127 4.89 1.63 0.91
CA HIS A 127 4.06 1.21 2.04
C HIS A 127 4.86 0.38 3.07
N MET A 128 5.74 -0.48 2.61
CA MET A 128 6.63 -1.24 3.50
C MET A 128 7.58 -0.32 4.29
N GLN A 129 8.10 0.75 3.65
CA GLN A 129 8.90 1.78 4.32
C GLN A 129 8.07 2.58 5.33
N GLN A 130 6.86 3.00 4.96
CA GLN A 130 5.92 3.69 5.84
C GLN A 130 5.65 2.87 7.11
N PHE A 131 5.23 1.62 6.98
CA PHE A 131 4.98 0.74 8.12
C PHE A 131 6.25 0.42 8.93
N SER A 132 7.41 0.43 8.31
CA SER A 132 8.68 0.25 9.02
C SER A 132 9.01 1.44 9.91
N ASN A 133 8.59 2.66 9.54
CA ASN A 133 8.94 3.91 10.21
C ASN A 133 7.82 4.47 11.10
N PHE A 134 6.56 4.15 10.83
CA PHE A 134 5.40 4.65 11.59
C PHE A 134 5.15 3.89 12.91
N ASN A 135 6.12 3.16 13.40
CA ASN A 135 6.09 2.53 14.72
C ASN A 135 6.78 3.42 15.77
N LYS A 136 6.25 4.62 15.97
CA LYS A 136 6.79 5.63 16.90
C LYS A 136 5.67 6.12 17.85
N GLY A 137 6.02 6.72 18.96
CA GLY A 137 5.09 7.35 19.90
C GLY A 137 3.92 6.44 20.30
N PHE A 138 2.70 6.91 20.11
CA PHE A 138 1.46 6.19 20.42
C PHE A 138 1.38 4.81 19.71
N THR A 139 1.73 4.76 18.45
CA THR A 139 1.74 3.52 17.66
C THR A 139 2.68 2.47 18.26
N LYS A 140 3.84 2.89 18.81
CA LYS A 140 4.78 1.98 19.46
C LYS A 140 4.18 1.34 20.72
N VAL A 141 3.39 2.07 21.48
CA VAL A 141 2.69 1.53 22.66
C VAL A 141 1.67 0.46 22.25
N PHE A 142 0.86 0.75 21.24
CA PHE A 142 -0.11 -0.22 20.71
C PHE A 142 0.56 -1.45 20.10
N SER A 143 1.67 -1.24 19.38
CA SER A 143 2.48 -2.34 18.84
C SER A 143 3.09 -3.22 19.94
N PHE A 144 3.48 -2.64 21.06
CA PHE A 144 3.98 -3.40 22.21
C PHE A 144 2.89 -4.26 22.86
N LEU A 145 1.68 -3.70 23.01
CA LEU A 145 0.57 -4.39 23.69
C LEU A 145 -0.11 -5.45 22.82
N LEU A 146 -0.29 -5.17 21.54
CA LEU A 146 -1.11 -5.96 20.60
C LEU A 146 -0.35 -6.45 19.36
N GLY A 147 0.99 -6.30 19.33
CA GLY A 147 1.80 -6.71 18.20
C GLY A 147 1.51 -5.92 16.92
N GLN A 148 1.56 -6.62 15.79
CA GLN A 148 1.34 -6.02 14.47
C GLN A 148 -0.09 -5.48 14.29
N GLU A 149 -1.09 -6.13 14.89
CA GLU A 149 -2.48 -5.65 14.87
C GLU A 149 -2.62 -4.32 15.60
N GLY A 150 -1.94 -4.15 16.74
CA GLY A 150 -1.90 -2.87 17.46
C GLY A 150 -1.25 -1.76 16.65
N GLN A 151 -0.17 -2.05 15.94
CA GLN A 151 0.46 -1.09 15.04
C GLN A 151 -0.49 -0.71 13.90
N LEU A 152 -1.17 -1.68 13.28
CA LEU A 152 -2.13 -1.45 12.20
C LEU A 152 -3.27 -0.53 12.64
N LEU A 153 -3.87 -0.86 13.79
CA LEU A 153 -4.96 -0.06 14.37
C LEU A 153 -4.52 1.39 14.65
N ALA A 154 -3.38 1.57 15.30
CA ALA A 154 -2.87 2.89 15.63
C ALA A 154 -2.49 3.71 14.38
N ASN A 155 -1.89 3.09 13.36
CA ASN A 155 -1.60 3.77 12.09
C ASN A 155 -2.89 4.20 11.38
N GLY A 156 -3.92 3.35 11.33
CA GLY A 156 -5.21 3.72 10.74
C GLY A 156 -5.93 4.87 11.46
N MET A 157 -5.66 5.05 12.78
CA MET A 157 -6.19 6.18 13.54
C MET A 157 -5.39 7.48 13.37
N THR A 158 -4.09 7.39 13.09
CA THR A 158 -3.17 8.53 13.15
C THR A 158 -2.69 9.03 11.80
N VAL A 159 -2.64 8.17 10.80
CA VAL A 159 -2.14 8.50 9.44
C VAL A 159 -3.30 8.38 8.45
N PRO A 160 -3.66 9.45 7.75
CA PRO A 160 -4.77 9.40 6.79
C PRO A 160 -4.38 8.69 5.48
N ASP A 161 -5.35 8.03 4.85
CA ASP A 161 -5.15 7.23 3.63
C ASP A 161 -4.54 8.03 2.49
N TYR A 162 -4.94 9.30 2.32
CA TYR A 162 -4.36 10.15 1.27
C TYR A 162 -2.85 10.36 1.45
N PHE A 163 -2.35 10.30 2.69
CA PHE A 163 -0.92 10.38 2.95
C PHE A 163 -0.21 9.09 2.53
N PHE A 164 -0.73 7.94 2.94
CA PHE A 164 -0.17 6.65 2.55
C PHE A 164 -0.03 6.52 1.04
N GLU A 165 -1.13 6.75 0.33
CA GLU A 165 -1.20 6.57 -1.12
C GLU A 165 -0.49 7.69 -1.88
N GLY A 166 -0.66 8.93 -1.44
CA GLY A 166 0.01 10.08 -2.07
C GLY A 166 1.53 10.01 -2.00
N ASP A 167 2.07 9.54 -0.89
CA ASP A 167 3.51 9.35 -0.70
C ASP A 167 4.04 8.19 -1.56
N ALA A 168 3.25 7.12 -1.72
CA ALA A 168 3.62 6.02 -2.62
C ALA A 168 3.64 6.49 -4.10
N VAL A 169 2.67 7.30 -4.54
CA VAL A 169 2.67 7.91 -5.87
C VAL A 169 3.82 8.91 -6.05
N TRP A 170 4.16 9.65 -5.00
CA TRP A 170 5.32 10.54 -5.03
C TRP A 170 6.62 9.74 -5.23
N GLN A 171 6.76 8.61 -4.55
CA GLN A 171 7.87 7.68 -4.72
C GLN A 171 7.96 7.16 -6.16
N GLU A 172 6.85 6.71 -6.75
CA GLU A 172 6.81 6.30 -8.17
C GLU A 172 7.35 7.39 -9.09
N THR A 173 6.93 8.63 -8.82
CA THR A 173 7.31 9.79 -9.64
C THR A 173 8.77 10.18 -9.45
N LEU A 174 9.30 10.02 -8.24
CA LEU A 174 10.68 10.34 -7.90
C LEU A 174 11.67 9.36 -8.56
N VAL A 175 11.40 8.05 -8.46
CA VAL A 175 12.35 7.01 -8.86
C VAL A 175 12.19 6.53 -10.30
N SER A 176 11.15 6.99 -11.01
CA SER A 176 10.91 6.59 -12.38
C SER A 176 10.59 7.76 -13.30
N ALA A 177 10.83 7.58 -14.60
CA ALA A 177 10.43 8.56 -15.62
C ALA A 177 8.93 8.51 -15.94
N GLN A 178 8.16 7.56 -15.39
CA GLN A 178 6.80 7.22 -15.79
C GLN A 178 5.80 7.16 -14.61
N GLY A 179 6.18 7.61 -13.42
CA GLY A 179 5.28 7.63 -12.26
C GLY A 179 4.01 8.45 -12.50
N ARG A 180 2.90 8.06 -11.83
CA ARG A 180 1.56 8.67 -12.01
C ARG A 180 1.56 10.20 -11.88
N GLY A 181 2.39 10.78 -11.02
CA GLY A 181 2.53 12.23 -10.88
C GLY A 181 3.04 12.97 -12.12
N ARG A 182 3.57 12.25 -13.12
CA ARG A 182 3.97 12.83 -14.43
C ARG A 182 2.87 12.79 -15.48
N MET A 183 1.76 12.11 -15.18
CA MET A 183 0.68 11.89 -16.13
C MET A 183 -0.36 13.02 -16.05
N PRO A 184 -0.65 13.73 -17.14
CA PRO A 184 -1.68 14.78 -17.13
C PRO A 184 -3.07 14.28 -16.73
N SER A 185 -3.42 13.04 -17.08
CA SER A 185 -4.69 12.38 -16.73
C SER A 185 -4.88 12.21 -15.21
N PHE A 186 -3.81 12.02 -14.46
CA PHE A 186 -3.84 11.87 -13.02
C PHE A 186 -4.47 13.06 -12.28
N TYR A 187 -4.39 14.25 -12.89
CA TYR A 187 -4.94 15.48 -12.32
C TYR A 187 -6.33 15.85 -12.84
N ASN A 188 -6.91 15.04 -13.75
CA ASN A 188 -8.16 15.42 -14.44
C ASN A 188 -9.32 15.66 -13.46
N GLY A 189 -9.38 14.92 -12.35
CA GLY A 189 -10.39 15.15 -11.31
C GLY A 189 -10.33 16.58 -10.75
N PHE A 190 -9.14 17.07 -10.37
CA PHE A 190 -8.95 18.43 -9.87
C PHE A 190 -9.16 19.47 -10.95
N LYS A 191 -8.63 19.24 -12.16
CA LYS A 191 -8.84 20.14 -13.31
C LYS A 191 -10.32 20.32 -13.62
N SER A 192 -11.10 19.24 -13.56
CA SER A 192 -12.56 19.29 -13.79
C SER A 192 -13.28 20.13 -12.74
N LEU A 193 -12.89 20.05 -11.47
CA LEU A 193 -13.45 20.91 -10.42
C LEU A 193 -13.13 22.39 -10.68
N TRP A 194 -11.89 22.73 -11.00
CA TRP A 194 -11.46 24.10 -11.25
C TRP A 194 -12.14 24.70 -12.48
N LEU A 195 -12.23 23.96 -13.57
CA LEU A 195 -12.94 24.39 -14.79
C LEU A 195 -14.44 24.54 -14.55
N GLY A 196 -15.02 23.73 -13.66
CA GLY A 196 -16.42 23.81 -13.25
C GLY A 196 -16.68 24.84 -12.15
N ASN A 197 -15.69 25.65 -11.74
CA ASN A 197 -15.75 26.60 -10.63
C ASN A 197 -16.24 25.96 -9.32
N LYS A 198 -15.85 24.67 -9.08
CA LYS A 198 -16.19 23.94 -7.85
C LYS A 198 -15.06 24.03 -6.83
N ASN A 199 -15.27 24.82 -5.80
CA ASN A 199 -14.38 24.94 -4.66
C ASN A 199 -14.91 24.12 -3.49
N TYR A 200 -14.26 22.98 -3.21
CA TYR A 200 -14.63 22.13 -2.10
C TYR A 200 -13.80 22.45 -0.86
N SER A 201 -14.43 22.29 0.30
CA SER A 201 -13.72 22.37 1.57
C SER A 201 -12.70 21.24 1.69
N TRP A 202 -11.66 21.47 2.49
CA TRP A 202 -10.69 20.45 2.85
C TRP A 202 -11.34 19.14 3.33
N MET A 203 -12.33 19.25 4.23
CA MET A 203 -13.01 18.07 4.78
C MET A 203 -13.73 17.26 3.71
N LYS A 204 -14.30 17.92 2.68
CA LYS A 204 -14.96 17.24 1.58
C LYS A 204 -13.95 16.54 0.65
N LEU A 205 -12.84 17.19 0.34
CA LEU A 205 -11.77 16.58 -0.48
C LEU A 205 -11.14 15.39 0.23
N ARG A 206 -10.88 15.53 1.54
CA ARG A 206 -10.26 14.49 2.36
C ARG A 206 -11.14 13.25 2.53
N ASN A 207 -12.43 13.44 2.82
CA ASN A 207 -13.32 12.35 3.22
C ASN A 207 -14.21 11.84 2.06
N GLY A 208 -14.13 12.49 0.89
CA GLY A 208 -15.04 12.19 -0.21
C GLY A 208 -16.44 12.75 -0.02
N SER A 209 -17.36 12.40 -0.91
CA SER A 209 -18.77 12.78 -0.86
C SER A 209 -19.62 11.71 -1.54
N TYR A 210 -20.72 11.31 -0.89
CA TYR A 210 -21.71 10.42 -1.50
C TYR A 210 -22.63 11.15 -2.50
N LYS A 211 -22.65 12.48 -2.47
CA LYS A 211 -23.52 13.31 -3.29
C LYS A 211 -22.82 13.87 -4.53
N ASP A 212 -21.58 14.29 -4.36
CA ASP A 212 -20.86 15.01 -5.40
C ASP A 212 -19.59 14.25 -5.78
N PHE A 213 -19.17 14.40 -7.04
CA PHE A 213 -17.84 13.90 -7.46
C PHE A 213 -16.74 14.59 -6.65
N THR A 214 -15.85 13.79 -6.11
CA THR A 214 -14.59 14.25 -5.51
C THR A 214 -13.43 13.57 -6.20
N PRO A 215 -12.31 14.28 -6.46
CA PRO A 215 -11.11 13.68 -7.01
C PRO A 215 -10.57 12.57 -6.10
N ASP A 216 -9.82 11.66 -6.70
CA ASP A 216 -9.19 10.55 -6.02
C ASP A 216 -8.22 11.05 -4.92
N HIS A 217 -8.20 10.33 -3.79
CA HIS A 217 -7.32 10.60 -2.65
C HIS A 217 -5.84 10.37 -2.99
N TYR A 218 -5.50 9.53 -3.97
CA TYR A 218 -4.15 9.38 -4.50
C TYR A 218 -3.63 10.70 -5.09
N ALA A 219 -4.44 11.35 -5.94
CA ALA A 219 -4.08 12.62 -6.54
C ALA A 219 -4.04 13.76 -5.51
N LEU A 220 -4.94 13.76 -4.52
CA LEU A 220 -4.92 14.70 -3.41
C LEU A 220 -3.63 14.57 -2.61
N GLY A 221 -3.33 13.36 -2.16
CA GLY A 221 -2.17 13.06 -1.34
C GLY A 221 -0.87 13.38 -2.06
N TYR A 222 -0.74 12.95 -3.33
CA TYR A 222 0.44 13.26 -4.13
C TYR A 222 0.72 14.76 -4.21
N GLN A 223 -0.30 15.58 -4.50
CA GLN A 223 -0.11 17.04 -4.60
C GLN A 223 0.35 17.65 -3.28
N LEU A 224 -0.18 17.18 -2.15
CA LEU A 224 0.23 17.66 -0.82
C LEU A 224 1.66 17.23 -0.49
N ILE A 225 2.01 15.98 -0.75
CA ILE A 225 3.35 15.43 -0.50
C ILE A 225 4.38 16.14 -1.40
N ALA A 226 4.10 16.25 -2.69
CA ALA A 226 4.98 16.94 -3.65
C ALA A 226 5.20 18.41 -3.24
N TYR A 227 4.13 19.13 -2.91
CA TYR A 227 4.23 20.51 -2.42
C TYR A 227 5.08 20.62 -1.14
N GLY A 228 4.86 19.72 -0.17
CA GLY A 228 5.64 19.70 1.06
C GLY A 228 7.12 19.48 0.82
N ASN A 229 7.47 18.51 -0.03
CA ASN A 229 8.87 18.23 -0.40
C ASN A 229 9.51 19.38 -1.18
N GLU A 230 8.78 19.99 -2.13
CA GLU A 230 9.28 21.13 -2.90
C GLU A 230 9.54 22.35 -2.01
N LYS A 231 8.63 22.62 -1.09
CA LYS A 231 8.68 23.84 -0.25
C LYS A 231 9.62 23.70 0.95
N TYR A 232 9.70 22.53 1.56
CA TYR A 232 10.38 22.33 2.85
C TYR A 232 11.56 21.36 2.78
N GLY A 233 11.79 20.75 1.62
CA GLY A 233 12.86 19.78 1.40
C GLY A 233 12.42 18.32 1.51
N ALA A 234 13.25 17.42 0.97
CA ALA A 234 12.94 15.99 0.86
C ALA A 234 12.76 15.27 2.21
N ASP A 235 13.30 15.83 3.29
CA ASP A 235 13.26 15.28 4.64
C ASP A 235 12.04 15.77 5.44
N PHE A 236 11.15 16.53 4.81
CA PHE A 236 10.00 17.15 5.49
C PHE A 236 9.11 16.15 6.23
N TRP A 237 9.03 14.91 5.71
CA TRP A 237 8.20 13.83 6.26
C TRP A 237 8.98 12.79 7.08
N SER A 238 10.28 12.93 7.26
CA SER A 238 11.16 11.97 7.95
C SER A 238 11.08 12.02 9.49
#